data_f25e44c820d35f9faec303b2be01483d
#
_entry.id   f25e44c820d35f9faec303b2be01483d
#
_cell.length_a   1.000
_cell.length_b   1.000
_cell.length_c   1.000
_cell.angle_alpha   90.00
_cell.angle_beta   90.00
_cell.angle_gamma   90.00
#
_symmetry.space_group_name_H-M   'P 1'
#
loop_
_entity.id
_entity.type
_entity.pdbx_description
1 polymer ?
#
loop_
_entity_poly.entity_id
_entity_poly.type
_entity_poly.pdbx_seq_one_letter_code
_entity_poly.pdbx_strand_id
1 'polypeptide(L)'
;MTFSRILCSLTTALILSPSALPQNQNKAKGNNLIRPLADLEKDLKGKLERIKVRGKSLEGNLEGDSADRDVFVYLPPSYQTEPNRRYPVVYTLHGYGLHAEQWVGFANFASLEKDVAAGTAKEMILVSPDAFSLHNGSFYSNSQTTGDWETFLASELVGYIDTHYRTIANRESRGLVGHSMGGYGTFRLGMKHPEVYSVLYSMSACCMLDTGEATPAMTQLEAIKTKEDAAKLPFGQKSPLARAAAWSADAKNPPLFLDLPVKDGKPQPVIAAKWMANSLMVMLEQYAPSLKKMKAIQMNVGLQDALLETNRDMDQALTRAGVTHNFETFEGDHNGQVGLNFETKVLPYFSNQLAFQGNKK
;
A
#
# COMPACT_ATOMS: atom_id res chain seq x y z
N MET A 1 -14.03 2.47 -74.76
CA MET A 1 -12.84 3.11 -74.20
C MET A 1 -13.31 4.35 -73.45
N THR A 2 -13.60 4.23 -72.22
CA THR A 2 -14.14 5.37 -71.42
C THR A 2 -13.38 5.40 -70.10
N PHE A 3 -12.56 6.41 -69.94
CA PHE A 3 -11.83 6.71 -68.70
C PHE A 3 -12.80 7.25 -67.65
N SER A 4 -12.93 6.55 -66.52
CA SER A 4 -13.67 7.04 -65.38
C SER A 4 -12.69 7.77 -64.46
N ARG A 5 -12.94 9.05 -64.21
CA ARG A 5 -12.20 9.90 -63.28
C ARG A 5 -12.63 9.57 -61.84
N ILE A 6 -11.71 9.12 -61.02
CA ILE A 6 -11.93 9.01 -59.57
C ILE A 6 -11.65 10.37 -58.94
N LEU A 7 -12.69 10.95 -58.34
CA LEU A 7 -12.60 12.17 -57.56
C LEU A 7 -12.05 11.80 -56.16
N CYS A 8 -10.90 12.36 -55.84
CA CYS A 8 -10.29 12.23 -54.51
C CYS A 8 -10.85 13.38 -53.65
N SER A 9 -11.77 13.07 -52.75
CA SER A 9 -12.25 14.03 -51.75
C SER A 9 -11.25 14.11 -50.59
N LEU A 10 -10.59 15.25 -50.45
CA LEU A 10 -9.84 15.61 -49.25
C LEU A 10 -10.81 15.84 -48.08
N THR A 11 -10.86 14.93 -47.14
CA THR A 11 -11.45 15.15 -45.83
C THR A 11 -10.41 15.79 -44.93
N THR A 12 -10.59 17.07 -44.65
CA THR A 12 -9.84 17.83 -43.67
C THR A 12 -10.20 17.29 -42.26
N ALA A 13 -9.29 16.55 -41.68
CA ALA A 13 -9.42 16.15 -40.26
C ALA A 13 -9.18 17.40 -39.36
N LEU A 14 -10.22 17.89 -38.77
CA LEU A 14 -10.11 18.85 -37.66
C LEU A 14 -9.38 18.14 -36.48
N ILE A 15 -8.18 18.56 -36.21
CA ILE A 15 -7.46 18.21 -35.00
C ILE A 15 -8.11 19.01 -33.86
N LEU A 16 -9.03 18.38 -33.13
CA LEU A 16 -9.53 18.89 -31.86
C LEU A 16 -8.41 18.74 -30.84
N SER A 17 -7.79 19.85 -30.48
CA SER A 17 -6.93 19.93 -29.30
C SER A 17 -7.72 19.48 -28.06
N PRO A 18 -7.16 18.64 -27.17
CA PRO A 18 -7.82 18.35 -25.92
C PRO A 18 -7.90 19.64 -25.11
N SER A 19 -9.08 20.22 -25.04
CA SER A 19 -9.40 21.30 -24.13
C SER A 19 -9.16 20.78 -22.70
N ALA A 20 -8.19 21.41 -22.02
CA ALA A 20 -7.99 21.23 -20.61
C ALA A 20 -9.35 21.42 -19.90
N LEU A 21 -9.86 20.34 -19.32
CA LEU A 21 -11.01 20.41 -18.44
C LEU A 21 -10.66 21.38 -17.30
N PRO A 22 -11.51 22.36 -16.99
CA PRO A 22 -11.26 23.22 -15.86
C PRO A 22 -11.19 22.34 -14.61
N GLN A 23 -10.04 22.34 -13.93
CA GLN A 23 -9.96 21.83 -12.57
C GLN A 23 -10.94 22.67 -11.74
N ASN A 24 -12.08 22.09 -11.47
CA ASN A 24 -13.06 22.66 -10.58
C ASN A 24 -12.44 22.65 -9.18
N GLN A 25 -11.74 23.74 -8.85
CA GLN A 25 -11.28 24.01 -7.51
C GLN A 25 -12.50 24.35 -6.65
N ASN A 26 -13.35 23.36 -6.41
CA ASN A 26 -14.19 23.39 -5.24
C ASN A 26 -13.24 23.30 -4.04
N LYS A 27 -12.85 24.47 -3.53
CA LYS A 27 -12.41 24.66 -2.16
C LYS A 27 -13.58 24.28 -1.24
N ALA A 28 -13.88 22.98 -1.18
CA ALA A 28 -14.51 22.41 -0.01
C ALA A 28 -13.59 22.78 1.16
N LYS A 29 -14.14 23.47 2.16
CA LYS A 29 -13.48 23.80 3.42
C LYS A 29 -12.68 22.58 3.82
N GLY A 30 -11.33 22.69 3.90
CA GLY A 30 -10.43 21.57 4.10
C GLY A 30 -10.77 20.85 5.39
N ASN A 31 -11.54 19.79 5.29
CA ASN A 31 -11.50 18.75 6.29
C ASN A 31 -10.08 18.21 6.25
N ASN A 32 -9.32 18.48 7.31
CA ASN A 32 -8.01 17.86 7.50
C ASN A 32 -8.27 16.34 7.52
N LEU A 33 -8.03 15.66 6.39
CA LEU A 33 -8.24 14.22 6.26
C LEU A 33 -7.35 13.45 7.22
N ILE A 34 -6.21 14.02 7.61
CA ILE A 34 -5.26 13.44 8.56
C ILE A 34 -5.48 14.12 9.90
N ARG A 35 -5.95 13.37 10.87
CA ARG A 35 -6.11 13.82 12.24
C ARG A 35 -4.73 13.93 12.91
N PRO A 36 -4.37 15.08 13.54
CA PRO A 36 -3.13 15.18 14.29
C PRO A 36 -3.05 14.14 15.41
N LEU A 37 -1.86 13.54 15.58
CA LEU A 37 -1.65 12.48 16.58
C LEU A 37 -2.03 12.94 18.00
N ALA A 38 -1.63 14.16 18.38
CA ALA A 38 -1.95 14.73 19.67
C ALA A 38 -3.47 14.90 19.94
N ASP A 39 -4.27 15.04 18.88
CA ASP A 39 -5.73 15.13 19.02
C ASP A 39 -6.36 13.72 19.04
N LEU A 40 -5.76 12.77 18.33
CA LEU A 40 -6.18 11.38 18.39
C LEU A 40 -5.92 10.78 19.77
N GLU A 41 -4.75 11.03 20.35
CA GLU A 41 -4.37 10.53 21.69
C GLU A 41 -5.30 11.01 22.81
N LYS A 42 -5.89 12.20 22.69
CA LYS A 42 -6.86 12.71 23.67
C LYS A 42 -8.14 11.87 23.76
N ASP A 43 -8.53 11.23 22.68
CA ASP A 43 -9.76 10.43 22.61
C ASP A 43 -9.51 8.96 22.97
N LEU A 44 -8.25 8.53 23.08
CA LEU A 44 -7.92 7.16 23.41
C LEU A 44 -8.04 6.89 24.91
N LYS A 45 -8.74 5.81 25.27
CA LYS A 45 -8.71 5.18 26.60
C LYS A 45 -7.62 4.11 26.66
N GLY A 46 -7.31 3.50 25.54
CA GLY A 46 -6.17 2.61 25.35
C GLY A 46 -4.86 3.39 25.29
N LYS A 47 -3.81 2.75 24.78
CA LYS A 47 -2.49 3.35 24.68
C LYS A 47 -1.99 3.29 23.24
N LEU A 48 -1.49 4.40 22.73
CA LEU A 48 -0.72 4.45 21.49
C LEU A 48 0.76 4.60 21.87
N GLU A 49 1.57 3.64 21.45
CA GLU A 49 3.01 3.65 21.65
C GLU A 49 3.72 3.94 20.33
N ARG A 50 4.74 4.81 20.39
CA ARG A 50 5.72 4.97 19.33
C ARG A 50 7.00 4.29 19.77
N ILE A 51 7.38 3.24 19.10
CA ILE A 51 8.58 2.45 19.39
C ILE A 51 9.54 2.48 18.20
N LYS A 52 10.80 2.13 18.44
CA LYS A 52 11.76 1.87 17.36
C LYS A 52 12.05 0.38 17.30
N VAL A 53 11.88 -0.18 16.10
CA VAL A 53 12.21 -1.57 15.81
C VAL A 53 13.38 -1.59 14.82
N ARG A 54 14.47 -2.23 15.21
CA ARG A 54 15.61 -2.40 14.32
C ARG A 54 15.36 -3.53 13.34
N GLY A 55 15.34 -3.21 12.06
CA GLY A 55 15.27 -4.18 10.98
C GLY A 55 16.69 -4.57 10.53
N LYS A 56 17.16 -5.76 10.93
CA LYS A 56 18.46 -6.26 10.45
C LYS A 56 18.47 -6.41 8.93
N SER A 57 17.34 -6.80 8.36
CA SER A 57 17.15 -6.92 6.91
C SER A 57 17.17 -5.57 6.17
N LEU A 58 17.04 -4.46 6.89
CA LEU A 58 17.13 -3.11 6.34
C LEU A 58 18.54 -2.51 6.43
N GLU A 59 19.47 -3.17 7.12
CA GLU A 59 20.84 -2.68 7.26
C GLU A 59 21.57 -2.72 5.91
N GLY A 60 22.39 -1.71 5.67
CA GLY A 60 23.21 -1.62 4.46
C GLY A 60 22.43 -1.29 3.17
N ASN A 61 21.18 -0.85 3.29
CA ASN A 61 20.45 -0.34 2.13
C ASN A 61 21.21 0.83 1.47
N LEU A 62 21.18 0.88 0.15
CA LEU A 62 22.00 1.83 -0.62
C LEU A 62 21.47 3.27 -0.58
N GLU A 63 20.20 3.46 -0.23
CA GLU A 63 19.67 4.81 0.04
C GLU A 63 20.29 5.43 1.30
N GLY A 64 20.77 4.60 2.23
CA GLY A 64 21.33 5.03 3.51
C GLY A 64 20.27 5.38 4.54
N ASP A 65 19.04 4.87 4.35
CA ASP A 65 17.96 5.04 5.31
C ASP A 65 18.23 4.24 6.58
N SER A 66 17.75 4.78 7.72
CA SER A 66 17.93 4.11 9.02
C SER A 66 17.24 2.74 9.06
N ALA A 67 17.96 1.75 9.56
CA ALA A 67 17.40 0.44 9.87
C ALA A 67 16.53 0.45 11.15
N ASP A 68 16.62 1.48 11.98
CA ASP A 68 15.75 1.70 13.14
C ASP A 68 14.47 2.40 12.69
N ARG A 69 13.39 1.63 12.56
CA ARG A 69 12.11 2.11 12.03
C ARG A 69 11.14 2.48 13.14
N ASP A 70 10.48 3.62 13.01
CA ASP A 70 9.37 3.96 13.88
C ASP A 70 8.20 3.01 13.60
N VAL A 71 7.60 2.52 14.67
CA VAL A 71 6.41 1.67 14.63
C VAL A 71 5.41 2.19 15.66
N PHE A 72 4.18 2.44 15.23
CA PHE A 72 3.09 2.79 16.12
C PHE A 72 2.32 1.54 16.51
N VAL A 73 2.13 1.34 17.80
CA VAL A 73 1.41 0.19 18.37
C VAL A 73 0.26 0.71 19.22
N TYR A 74 -0.97 0.50 18.75
CA TYR A 74 -2.16 0.77 19.54
C TYR A 74 -2.52 -0.46 20.36
N LEU A 75 -2.69 -0.26 21.66
CA LEU A 75 -3.10 -1.24 22.66
C LEU A 75 -4.49 -0.89 23.17
N PRO A 76 -5.48 -1.81 23.12
CA PRO A 76 -6.85 -1.51 23.55
C PRO A 76 -6.96 -1.31 25.07
N PRO A 77 -8.03 -0.68 25.58
CA PRO A 77 -8.20 -0.37 27.01
C PRO A 77 -8.03 -1.58 27.94
N SER A 78 -8.57 -2.74 27.55
CA SER A 78 -8.44 -3.96 28.36
C SER A 78 -7.00 -4.49 28.45
N TYR A 79 -6.11 -4.02 27.58
CA TYR A 79 -4.69 -4.41 27.66
C TYR A 79 -4.06 -4.02 29.01
N GLN A 80 -4.51 -2.94 29.66
CA GLN A 80 -4.02 -2.52 30.96
C GLN A 80 -4.72 -3.25 32.12
N THR A 81 -5.99 -3.62 31.96
CA THR A 81 -6.85 -4.17 33.04
C THR A 81 -6.94 -5.70 33.04
N GLU A 82 -6.65 -6.36 31.91
CA GLU A 82 -6.72 -7.81 31.76
C GLU A 82 -5.32 -8.41 31.44
N PRO A 83 -4.44 -8.60 32.44
CA PRO A 83 -3.03 -8.94 32.21
C PRO A 83 -2.80 -10.31 31.54
N ASN A 84 -3.76 -11.21 31.61
CA ASN A 84 -3.67 -12.56 31.02
C ASN A 84 -4.32 -12.67 29.64
N ARG A 85 -4.98 -11.61 29.18
CA ARG A 85 -5.62 -11.60 27.87
C ARG A 85 -4.61 -11.38 26.76
N ARG A 86 -4.75 -12.15 25.67
CA ARG A 86 -4.00 -12.00 24.44
C ARG A 86 -4.89 -11.54 23.31
N TYR A 87 -4.32 -10.80 22.37
CA TYR A 87 -5.05 -10.08 21.34
C TYR A 87 -4.60 -10.51 19.94
N PRO A 88 -5.52 -10.58 18.98
CA PRO A 88 -5.14 -10.64 17.57
C PRO A 88 -4.46 -9.32 17.16
N VAL A 89 -3.67 -9.38 16.10
CA VAL A 89 -2.89 -8.22 15.61
C VAL A 89 -3.28 -7.91 14.17
N VAL A 90 -3.53 -6.64 13.88
CA VAL A 90 -3.69 -6.12 12.52
C VAL A 90 -2.51 -5.21 12.21
N TYR A 91 -1.70 -5.61 11.25
CA TYR A 91 -0.64 -4.77 10.68
C TYR A 91 -1.24 -3.85 9.64
N THR A 92 -0.93 -2.56 9.73
CA THR A 92 -1.55 -1.52 8.90
C THR A 92 -0.49 -0.77 8.10
N LEU A 93 -0.63 -0.77 6.77
CA LEU A 93 0.36 -0.28 5.84
C LEU A 93 -0.07 1.06 5.22
N HIS A 94 0.75 2.09 5.39
CA HIS A 94 0.46 3.43 4.87
C HIS A 94 0.60 3.54 3.34
N GLY A 95 -0.04 4.54 2.76
CA GLY A 95 0.08 4.90 1.35
C GLY A 95 1.41 5.59 1.02
N TYR A 96 1.70 5.71 -0.27
CA TYR A 96 2.87 6.43 -0.77
C TYR A 96 2.88 7.89 -0.27
N GLY A 97 4.04 8.35 0.19
CA GLY A 97 4.23 9.73 0.66
C GLY A 97 3.73 10.02 2.07
N LEU A 98 3.23 9.04 2.78
CA LEU A 98 2.87 9.15 4.19
C LEU A 98 3.91 8.49 5.09
N HIS A 99 4.10 9.05 6.27
CA HIS A 99 4.71 8.37 7.40
C HIS A 99 3.67 7.59 8.21
N ALA A 100 4.11 6.61 9.00
CA ALA A 100 3.19 5.85 9.87
C ALA A 100 2.41 6.73 10.85
N GLU A 101 3.00 7.80 11.36
CA GLU A 101 2.33 8.78 12.21
C GLU A 101 1.10 9.41 11.52
N GLN A 102 1.28 9.84 10.28
CA GLN A 102 0.20 10.41 9.48
C GLN A 102 -0.87 9.36 9.14
N TRP A 103 -0.45 8.12 8.90
CA TRP A 103 -1.36 7.02 8.62
C TRP A 103 -2.26 6.69 9.82
N VAL A 104 -1.71 6.65 11.04
CA VAL A 104 -2.48 6.45 12.28
C VAL A 104 -3.62 7.48 12.40
N GLY A 105 -3.33 8.75 12.08
CA GLY A 105 -4.33 9.81 12.07
C GLY A 105 -5.31 9.73 10.89
N PHE A 106 -4.83 9.30 9.72
CA PHE A 106 -5.63 9.19 8.50
C PHE A 106 -6.63 8.01 8.59
N ALA A 107 -6.19 6.86 9.11
CA ALA A 107 -7.03 5.72 9.39
C ALA A 107 -7.89 5.90 10.66
N ASN A 108 -7.58 6.91 11.47
CA ASN A 108 -8.29 7.22 12.72
C ASN A 108 -8.39 6.04 13.69
N PHE A 109 -7.25 5.58 14.20
CA PHE A 109 -7.18 4.40 15.11
C PHE A 109 -8.08 4.50 16.34
N ALA A 110 -8.42 5.72 16.81
CA ALA A 110 -9.34 5.91 17.90
C ALA A 110 -10.77 5.39 17.61
N SER A 111 -11.13 5.22 16.32
CA SER A 111 -12.43 4.67 15.95
C SER A 111 -12.64 3.23 16.43
N LEU A 112 -11.56 2.45 16.64
CA LEU A 112 -11.67 1.09 17.18
C LEU A 112 -12.35 1.06 18.56
N GLU A 113 -12.04 2.01 19.44
CA GLU A 113 -12.67 2.06 20.76
C GLU A 113 -14.17 2.39 20.70
N LYS A 114 -14.54 3.30 19.79
CA LYS A 114 -15.93 3.62 19.48
C LYS A 114 -16.68 2.38 18.98
N ASP A 115 -16.08 1.65 18.06
CA ASP A 115 -16.69 0.46 17.47
C ASP A 115 -16.78 -0.69 18.47
N VAL A 116 -15.78 -0.86 19.35
CA VAL A 116 -15.83 -1.83 20.45
C VAL A 116 -16.96 -1.48 21.43
N ALA A 117 -17.11 -0.21 21.79
CA ALA A 117 -18.19 0.25 22.66
C ALA A 117 -19.57 0.07 22.03
N ALA A 118 -19.68 0.20 20.69
CA ALA A 118 -20.91 -0.04 19.93
C ALA A 118 -21.18 -1.53 19.65
N GLY A 119 -20.21 -2.43 19.95
CA GLY A 119 -20.32 -3.86 19.66
C GLY A 119 -20.13 -4.24 18.19
N THR A 120 -19.69 -3.30 17.35
CA THR A 120 -19.41 -3.53 15.92
C THR A 120 -18.01 -4.06 15.65
N ALA A 121 -17.08 -3.86 16.61
CA ALA A 121 -15.74 -4.43 16.56
C ALA A 121 -15.35 -5.09 17.89
N LYS A 122 -14.25 -5.84 17.85
CA LYS A 122 -13.61 -6.46 19.02
C LYS A 122 -12.24 -5.84 19.22
N GLU A 123 -11.75 -5.84 20.45
CA GLU A 123 -10.44 -5.33 20.79
C GLU A 123 -9.32 -6.12 20.10
N MET A 124 -8.43 -5.42 19.42
CA MET A 124 -7.25 -5.95 18.75
C MET A 124 -6.09 -4.97 18.88
N ILE A 125 -4.88 -5.43 18.71
CA ILE A 125 -3.68 -4.60 18.61
C ILE A 125 -3.56 -4.15 17.15
N LEU A 126 -3.33 -2.83 16.93
CA LEU A 126 -3.00 -2.31 15.60
C LEU A 126 -1.52 -1.93 15.57
N VAL A 127 -0.81 -2.34 14.51
CA VAL A 127 0.63 -2.10 14.35
C VAL A 127 0.87 -1.40 13.03
N SER A 128 1.44 -0.20 13.06
CA SER A 128 1.74 0.60 11.89
C SER A 128 3.24 0.87 11.77
N PRO A 129 3.98 0.13 10.94
CA PRO A 129 5.39 0.41 10.65
C PRO A 129 5.55 1.57 9.68
N ASP A 130 6.60 2.38 9.89
CA ASP A 130 6.99 3.44 8.96
C ASP A 130 7.88 2.87 7.86
N ALA A 131 7.32 2.73 6.67
CA ALA A 131 7.99 2.27 5.46
C ALA A 131 8.33 3.40 4.48
N PHE A 132 8.41 4.63 4.98
CA PHE A 132 8.88 5.79 4.22
C PHE A 132 10.36 5.65 3.89
N SER A 133 10.75 5.99 2.66
CA SER A 133 12.13 5.96 2.16
C SER A 133 12.54 7.29 1.55
N LEU A 134 13.78 7.40 1.08
CA LEU A 134 14.27 8.58 0.36
C LEU A 134 13.33 9.04 -0.75
N HIS A 135 12.71 8.09 -1.46
CA HIS A 135 11.76 8.35 -2.54
C HIS A 135 10.29 8.29 -2.09
N ASN A 136 10.00 8.50 -0.79
CA ASN A 136 8.68 8.57 -0.17
C ASN A 136 7.93 7.23 -0.03
N GLY A 137 8.57 6.10 -0.27
CA GLY A 137 7.94 4.80 -0.05
C GLY A 137 8.78 3.64 -0.56
N SER A 138 8.79 2.55 0.18
CA SER A 138 9.56 1.32 -0.09
C SER A 138 8.83 0.33 -1.00
N PHE A 139 7.56 0.57 -1.32
CA PHE A 139 6.67 -0.41 -1.95
C PHE A 139 6.67 -1.77 -1.24
N TYR A 140 7.02 -1.79 0.04
CA TYR A 140 7.01 -3.01 0.86
C TYR A 140 7.72 -4.20 0.18
N SER A 141 8.75 -3.91 -0.62
CA SER A 141 9.47 -4.87 -1.47
C SER A 141 10.90 -5.05 -1.00
N ASN A 142 11.44 -6.26 -1.10
CA ASN A 142 12.85 -6.48 -0.89
C ASN A 142 13.68 -5.85 -2.02
N SER A 143 14.67 -5.05 -1.66
CA SER A 143 15.53 -4.33 -2.58
C SER A 143 16.88 -4.01 -1.97
N GLN A 144 17.95 -4.11 -2.76
CA GLN A 144 19.27 -3.63 -2.31
C GLN A 144 19.30 -2.11 -2.07
N THR A 145 18.45 -1.36 -2.78
CA THR A 145 18.40 0.10 -2.67
C THR A 145 17.65 0.52 -1.42
N THR A 146 16.46 -0.03 -1.16
CA THR A 146 15.60 0.41 -0.04
C THR A 146 15.68 -0.49 1.20
N GLY A 147 16.31 -1.66 1.12
CA GLY A 147 16.32 -2.70 2.15
C GLY A 147 15.30 -3.82 1.92
N ASP A 148 15.39 -4.90 2.68
CA ASP A 148 14.54 -6.08 2.52
C ASP A 148 13.25 -5.94 3.37
N TRP A 149 12.33 -5.10 2.88
CA TRP A 149 11.10 -4.75 3.58
C TRP A 149 10.13 -5.90 3.81
N GLU A 150 10.06 -6.87 2.90
CA GLU A 150 9.23 -8.07 3.11
C GLU A 150 9.72 -8.88 4.30
N THR A 151 11.05 -9.08 4.40
CA THR A 151 11.69 -9.79 5.52
C THR A 151 11.45 -9.02 6.83
N PHE A 152 11.63 -7.69 6.81
CA PHE A 152 11.36 -6.87 7.98
C PHE A 152 9.93 -7.05 8.49
N LEU A 153 8.94 -6.91 7.59
CA LEU A 153 7.52 -6.89 7.96
C LEU A 153 6.99 -8.28 8.32
N ALA A 154 7.37 -9.32 7.56
CA ALA A 154 6.80 -10.65 7.74
C ALA A 154 7.55 -11.51 8.76
N SER A 155 8.78 -11.15 9.13
CA SER A 155 9.59 -11.91 10.06
C SER A 155 10.03 -11.09 11.27
N GLU A 156 10.81 -10.03 11.04
CA GLU A 156 11.46 -9.31 12.14
C GLU A 156 10.47 -8.52 12.99
N LEU A 157 9.59 -7.74 12.35
CA LEU A 157 8.57 -6.96 13.04
C LEU A 157 7.53 -7.88 13.71
N VAL A 158 7.07 -8.92 13.03
CA VAL A 158 6.12 -9.89 13.61
C VAL A 158 6.74 -10.57 14.83
N GLY A 159 8.00 -11.03 14.72
CA GLY A 159 8.71 -11.62 15.84
C GLY A 159 8.91 -10.66 17.01
N TYR A 160 9.24 -9.40 16.73
CA TYR A 160 9.35 -8.36 17.75
C TYR A 160 8.02 -8.15 18.48
N ILE A 161 6.94 -7.95 17.74
CA ILE A 161 5.59 -7.70 18.31
C ILE A 161 5.12 -8.90 19.13
N ASP A 162 5.30 -10.12 18.66
CA ASP A 162 4.89 -11.33 19.40
C ASP A 162 5.68 -11.56 20.69
N THR A 163 6.95 -11.10 20.76
CA THR A 163 7.78 -11.24 21.96
C THR A 163 7.57 -10.12 22.98
N HIS A 164 7.18 -8.93 22.54
CA HIS A 164 7.07 -7.76 23.43
C HIS A 164 5.63 -7.45 23.85
N TYR A 165 4.63 -7.99 23.13
CA TYR A 165 3.23 -7.72 23.38
C TYR A 165 2.44 -9.02 23.57
N ARG A 166 1.31 -8.92 24.28
CA ARG A 166 0.41 -10.06 24.51
C ARG A 166 -0.44 -10.36 23.28
N THR A 167 0.19 -10.85 22.26
CA THR A 167 -0.43 -11.26 21.02
C THR A 167 -0.89 -12.72 21.06
N ILE A 168 -1.86 -13.09 20.22
CA ILE A 168 -2.14 -14.47 19.85
C ILE A 168 -1.21 -14.79 18.68
N ALA A 169 -0.05 -15.36 19.00
CA ALA A 169 1.08 -15.51 18.08
C ALA A 169 0.87 -16.65 17.06
N ASN A 170 -0.19 -16.55 16.25
CA ASN A 170 -0.45 -17.48 15.14
C ASN A 170 -1.05 -16.73 13.94
N ARG A 171 -0.97 -17.31 12.74
CA ARG A 171 -1.46 -16.68 11.51
C ARG A 171 -2.95 -16.39 11.52
N GLU A 172 -3.75 -17.24 12.18
CA GLU A 172 -5.21 -17.11 12.22
C GLU A 172 -5.67 -15.87 13.01
N SER A 173 -4.77 -15.31 13.80
CA SER A 173 -4.96 -14.09 14.58
C SER A 173 -4.17 -12.90 14.04
N ARG A 174 -3.57 -13.00 12.83
CA ARG A 174 -2.86 -11.90 12.17
C ARG A 174 -3.59 -11.45 10.91
N GLY A 175 -3.93 -10.16 10.88
CA GLY A 175 -4.48 -9.47 9.73
C GLY A 175 -3.49 -8.49 9.13
N LEU A 176 -3.71 -8.16 7.86
CA LEU A 176 -2.92 -7.16 7.13
C LEU A 176 -3.85 -6.26 6.33
N VAL A 177 -3.73 -4.95 6.52
CA VAL A 177 -4.49 -3.94 5.79
C VAL A 177 -3.58 -2.83 5.31
N GLY A 178 -3.90 -2.23 4.17
CA GLY A 178 -3.21 -1.05 3.70
C GLY A 178 -3.97 -0.30 2.63
N HIS A 179 -3.59 0.97 2.44
CA HIS A 179 -4.19 1.88 1.47
C HIS A 179 -3.17 2.22 0.37
N SER A 180 -3.62 2.23 -0.90
CA SER A 180 -2.78 2.65 -2.03
C SER A 180 -1.52 1.78 -2.16
N MET A 181 -0.32 2.35 -1.94
CA MET A 181 0.93 1.59 -1.81
C MET A 181 0.83 0.52 -0.70
N GLY A 182 0.15 0.82 0.40
CA GLY A 182 -0.11 -0.16 1.47
C GLY A 182 -1.05 -1.28 1.03
N GLY A 183 -2.04 -0.98 0.16
CA GLY A 183 -2.90 -1.98 -0.46
C GLY A 183 -2.11 -2.93 -1.38
N TYR A 184 -1.17 -2.39 -2.15
CA TYR A 184 -0.18 -3.17 -2.89
C TYR A 184 0.64 -4.07 -1.94
N GLY A 185 1.18 -3.49 -0.85
CA GLY A 185 1.93 -4.23 0.16
C GLY A 185 1.13 -5.35 0.80
N THR A 186 -0.17 -5.13 1.03
CA THR A 186 -1.09 -6.13 1.58
C THR A 186 -1.19 -7.36 0.68
N PHE A 187 -1.40 -7.18 -0.61
CA PHE A 187 -1.41 -8.29 -1.55
C PHE A 187 -0.04 -8.96 -1.69
N ARG A 188 1.02 -8.14 -1.84
CA ARG A 188 2.38 -8.66 -1.97
C ARG A 188 2.80 -9.55 -0.81
N LEU A 189 2.60 -9.08 0.42
CA LEU A 189 2.94 -9.86 1.63
C LEU A 189 2.02 -11.07 1.79
N GLY A 190 0.73 -10.95 1.50
CA GLY A 190 -0.19 -12.07 1.52
C GLY A 190 0.16 -13.16 0.49
N MET A 191 0.61 -12.77 -0.70
CA MET A 191 1.09 -13.69 -1.73
C MET A 191 2.35 -14.43 -1.31
N LYS A 192 3.32 -13.71 -0.73
CA LYS A 192 4.67 -14.24 -0.48
C LYS A 192 4.83 -14.86 0.91
N HIS A 193 3.99 -14.46 1.87
CA HIS A 193 4.05 -14.91 3.28
C HIS A 193 2.70 -15.44 3.79
N PRO A 194 2.09 -16.42 3.11
CA PRO A 194 0.81 -16.99 3.52
C PRO A 194 0.86 -17.73 4.86
N GLU A 195 2.05 -18.04 5.36
CA GLU A 195 2.29 -18.64 6.68
C GLU A 195 2.21 -17.61 7.82
N VAL A 196 2.31 -16.32 7.52
CA VAL A 196 2.33 -15.24 8.51
C VAL A 196 0.95 -14.64 8.73
N TYR A 197 0.26 -14.30 7.64
CA TYR A 197 -1.03 -13.61 7.64
C TYR A 197 -2.14 -14.53 7.14
N SER A 198 -3.36 -14.38 7.69
CA SER A 198 -4.53 -15.15 7.25
C SER A 198 -5.66 -14.31 6.68
N VAL A 199 -5.73 -13.03 7.04
CA VAL A 199 -6.81 -12.12 6.65
C VAL A 199 -6.24 -10.87 6.03
N LEU A 200 -6.70 -10.53 4.82
CA LEU A 200 -6.21 -9.39 4.04
C LEU A 200 -7.34 -8.40 3.77
N TYR A 201 -7.04 -7.10 3.88
CA TYR A 201 -7.92 -6.02 3.44
C TYR A 201 -7.15 -5.00 2.61
N SER A 202 -7.41 -4.92 1.32
CA SER A 202 -6.72 -3.99 0.41
C SER A 202 -7.62 -2.82 0.05
N MET A 203 -7.18 -1.60 0.40
CA MET A 203 -7.92 -0.35 0.15
C MET A 203 -7.29 0.40 -1.02
N SER A 204 -8.05 0.63 -2.10
CA SER A 204 -7.60 1.45 -3.26
C SER A 204 -6.17 1.15 -3.69
N ALA A 205 -5.82 -0.13 -3.86
CA ALA A 205 -4.44 -0.55 -4.09
C ALA A 205 -3.91 -0.05 -5.44
N CYS A 206 -2.66 0.40 -5.45
CA CYS A 206 -1.94 0.76 -6.67
C CYS A 206 -1.23 -0.44 -7.32
N CYS A 207 -0.59 -0.17 -8.44
CA CYS A 207 0.44 -1.05 -9.02
C CYS A 207 -0.08 -2.45 -9.40
N MET A 208 -1.33 -2.53 -9.82
CA MET A 208 -1.96 -3.77 -10.27
C MET A 208 -1.26 -4.30 -11.52
N LEU A 209 -1.00 -3.40 -12.49
CA LEU A 209 -0.20 -3.70 -13.67
C LEU A 209 0.71 -2.49 -13.95
N ASP A 210 2.02 -2.70 -13.92
CA ASP A 210 3.02 -1.70 -14.25
C ASP A 210 3.97 -2.29 -15.30
N THR A 211 3.83 -1.84 -16.51
CA THR A 211 4.58 -2.37 -17.66
C THR A 211 6.00 -1.81 -17.77
N GLY A 212 6.33 -0.81 -16.96
CA GLY A 212 7.61 -0.11 -17.09
C GLY A 212 7.73 0.59 -18.46
N GLU A 213 6.63 1.15 -18.98
CA GLU A 213 6.64 1.82 -20.27
C GLU A 213 7.53 3.07 -20.25
N ALA A 214 8.33 3.26 -21.29
CA ALA A 214 9.19 4.42 -21.49
C ALA A 214 8.36 5.62 -21.97
N THR A 215 7.68 6.29 -21.04
CA THR A 215 6.91 7.51 -21.33
C THR A 215 7.81 8.74 -21.36
N PRO A 216 7.36 9.86 -21.98
CA PRO A 216 8.10 11.13 -21.92
C PRO A 216 8.37 11.60 -20.49
N ALA A 217 7.43 11.39 -19.57
CA ALA A 217 7.61 11.70 -18.15
C ALA A 217 8.71 10.84 -17.51
N MET A 218 8.79 9.57 -17.87
CA MET A 218 9.86 8.68 -17.41
C MET A 218 11.23 9.10 -17.95
N THR A 219 11.31 9.54 -19.22
CA THR A 219 12.54 10.04 -19.83
C THR A 219 13.06 11.32 -19.13
N GLN A 220 12.16 12.19 -18.65
CA GLN A 220 12.56 13.37 -17.89
C GLN A 220 13.29 13.03 -16.59
N LEU A 221 12.99 11.89 -15.99
CA LEU A 221 13.66 11.44 -14.76
C LEU A 221 15.13 11.05 -14.99
N GLU A 222 15.56 10.82 -16.21
CA GLU A 222 16.97 10.56 -16.53
C GLU A 222 17.87 11.77 -16.24
N ALA A 223 17.29 12.97 -16.14
CA ALA A 223 18.01 14.19 -15.76
C ALA A 223 18.32 14.24 -14.24
N ILE A 224 17.66 13.43 -13.42
CA ILE A 224 17.87 13.38 -11.98
C ILE A 224 19.11 12.55 -11.68
N LYS A 225 20.17 13.22 -11.21
CA LYS A 225 21.49 12.62 -10.99
C LYS A 225 21.93 12.59 -9.54
N THR A 226 21.22 13.27 -8.64
CA THR A 226 21.57 13.34 -7.22
C THR A 226 20.38 13.03 -6.33
N LYS A 227 20.64 12.62 -5.09
CA LYS A 227 19.60 12.43 -4.07
C LYS A 227 18.87 13.75 -3.76
N GLU A 228 19.59 14.85 -3.78
CA GLU A 228 19.06 16.21 -3.55
C GLU A 228 18.08 16.64 -4.66
N ASP A 229 18.38 16.32 -5.92
CA ASP A 229 17.47 16.61 -7.03
C ASP A 229 16.23 15.71 -6.97
N ALA A 230 16.40 14.41 -6.66
CA ALA A 230 15.31 13.50 -6.45
C ALA A 230 14.39 13.97 -5.29
N ALA A 231 14.99 14.50 -4.20
CA ALA A 231 14.23 15.00 -3.06
C ALA A 231 13.35 16.22 -3.41
N LYS A 232 13.75 17.06 -4.37
CA LYS A 232 13.01 18.26 -4.81
C LYS A 232 11.87 17.97 -5.78
N LEU A 233 11.79 16.78 -6.35
CA LEU A 233 10.73 16.45 -7.29
C LEU A 233 9.33 16.56 -6.64
N PRO A 234 8.35 17.05 -7.40
CA PRO A 234 6.95 16.98 -6.98
C PRO A 234 6.51 15.54 -6.68
N PHE A 235 5.57 15.40 -5.76
CA PHE A 235 5.08 14.11 -5.26
C PHE A 235 4.79 13.08 -6.38
N GLY A 236 4.01 13.46 -7.39
CA GLY A 236 3.63 12.54 -8.49
C GLY A 236 4.80 12.15 -9.40
N GLN A 237 5.80 13.03 -9.54
CA GLN A 237 6.98 12.76 -10.37
C GLN A 237 8.03 11.89 -9.65
N LYS A 238 8.00 11.85 -8.31
CA LYS A 238 8.93 11.06 -7.50
C LYS A 238 8.53 9.57 -7.44
N SER A 239 7.25 9.23 -7.59
CA SER A 239 6.76 7.87 -7.47
C SER A 239 7.45 6.85 -8.42
N PRO A 240 7.78 7.16 -9.68
CA PRO A 240 8.55 6.24 -10.51
C PRO A 240 9.96 5.97 -9.99
N LEU A 241 10.63 6.94 -9.33
CA LEU A 241 11.94 6.70 -8.70
C LEU A 241 11.80 5.73 -7.52
N ALA A 242 10.75 5.85 -6.72
CA ALA A 242 10.48 4.92 -5.63
C ALA A 242 10.26 3.48 -6.13
N ARG A 243 9.50 3.33 -7.23
CA ARG A 243 9.33 2.02 -7.87
C ARG A 243 10.64 1.48 -8.46
N ALA A 244 11.44 2.34 -9.08
CA ALA A 244 12.75 1.93 -9.57
C ALA A 244 13.67 1.49 -8.43
N ALA A 245 13.71 2.22 -7.31
CA ALA A 245 14.48 1.85 -6.13
C ALA A 245 14.01 0.52 -5.53
N ALA A 246 12.69 0.26 -5.52
CA ALA A 246 12.10 -0.95 -4.99
C ALA A 246 12.23 -2.18 -5.93
N TRP A 247 12.13 -1.97 -7.27
CA TRP A 247 11.95 -3.09 -8.21
C TRP A 247 13.09 -3.26 -9.21
N SER A 248 13.87 -2.21 -9.45
CA SER A 248 15.02 -2.23 -10.37
C SER A 248 16.27 -1.61 -9.74
N ALA A 249 16.55 -2.01 -8.49
CA ALA A 249 17.78 -1.65 -7.80
C ALA A 249 19.02 -2.02 -8.63
N ASP A 250 20.01 -1.10 -8.66
CA ASP A 250 21.32 -1.34 -9.26
C ASP A 250 22.44 -0.71 -8.40
N ALA A 251 23.16 -1.55 -7.69
CA ALA A 251 24.31 -1.14 -6.86
C ALA A 251 25.45 -0.51 -7.67
N LYS A 252 25.46 -0.69 -9.00
CA LYS A 252 26.48 -0.13 -9.90
C LYS A 252 26.11 1.24 -10.47
N ASN A 253 24.92 1.76 -10.13
CA ASN A 253 24.42 3.04 -10.63
C ASN A 253 24.27 4.09 -9.49
N PRO A 254 25.38 4.52 -8.82
CA PRO A 254 25.32 5.56 -7.80
C PRO A 254 25.01 6.92 -8.42
N PRO A 255 24.47 7.89 -7.67
CA PRO A 255 24.15 7.82 -6.23
C PRO A 255 22.72 7.36 -5.94
N LEU A 256 21.87 7.12 -6.95
CA LEU A 256 20.47 6.72 -6.76
C LEU A 256 20.30 5.21 -6.63
N PHE A 257 21.27 4.42 -7.13
CA PHE A 257 21.30 2.96 -7.05
C PHE A 257 20.04 2.28 -7.62
N LEU A 258 19.52 2.83 -8.72
CA LEU A 258 18.35 2.33 -9.41
C LEU A 258 18.49 2.47 -10.93
N ASP A 259 17.78 1.64 -11.66
CA ASP A 259 17.63 1.74 -13.10
C ASP A 259 16.19 2.12 -13.47
N LEU A 260 16.05 3.07 -14.40
CA LEU A 260 14.76 3.40 -15.00
C LEU A 260 14.48 2.46 -16.18
N PRO A 261 13.20 2.19 -16.50
CA PRO A 261 12.83 1.42 -17.70
C PRO A 261 13.08 2.18 -19.02
N VAL A 262 13.79 3.28 -18.96
CA VAL A 262 14.26 4.11 -20.08
C VAL A 262 15.71 4.48 -19.86
N LYS A 263 16.51 4.51 -20.93
CA LYS A 263 17.89 5.00 -20.95
C LYS A 263 18.18 5.68 -22.30
N ASP A 264 18.70 6.90 -22.27
CA ASP A 264 18.93 7.74 -23.45
C ASP A 264 17.66 7.85 -24.31
N GLY A 265 16.49 8.01 -23.70
CA GLY A 265 15.19 8.05 -24.32
C GLY A 265 14.73 6.72 -24.94
N LYS A 266 15.45 5.61 -24.74
CA LYS A 266 15.14 4.29 -25.30
C LYS A 266 14.62 3.34 -24.24
N PRO A 267 13.57 2.54 -24.53
CA PRO A 267 13.08 1.51 -23.64
C PRO A 267 14.19 0.54 -23.20
N GLN A 268 14.14 0.12 -21.92
CA GLN A 268 15.01 -0.90 -21.33
C GLN A 268 14.19 -2.17 -21.04
N PRO A 269 14.07 -3.12 -21.96
CA PRO A 269 13.15 -4.26 -21.81
C PRO A 269 13.41 -5.10 -20.57
N VAL A 270 14.66 -5.27 -20.16
CA VAL A 270 15.03 -6.04 -18.95
C VAL A 270 14.50 -5.32 -17.68
N ILE A 271 14.60 -4.00 -17.64
CA ILE A 271 14.13 -3.20 -16.50
C ILE A 271 12.59 -3.16 -16.48
N ALA A 272 11.96 -2.97 -17.64
CA ALA A 272 10.50 -3.07 -17.78
C ALA A 272 9.98 -4.44 -17.33
N ALA A 273 10.67 -5.53 -17.66
CA ALA A 273 10.32 -6.87 -17.20
C ALA A 273 10.43 -7.02 -15.66
N LYS A 274 11.41 -6.38 -15.01
CA LYS A 274 11.49 -6.34 -13.53
C LYS A 274 10.28 -5.62 -12.92
N TRP A 275 9.84 -4.51 -13.49
CA TRP A 275 8.66 -3.77 -13.03
C TRP A 275 7.39 -4.61 -13.22
N MET A 276 7.22 -5.19 -14.39
CA MET A 276 6.09 -6.08 -14.68
C MET A 276 6.05 -7.26 -13.69
N ALA A 277 7.18 -7.88 -13.38
CA ALA A 277 7.26 -9.00 -12.43
C ALA A 277 6.89 -8.59 -10.97
N ASN A 278 6.91 -7.30 -10.64
CA ASN A 278 6.47 -6.77 -9.37
C ASN A 278 5.02 -6.25 -9.39
N SER A 279 4.33 -6.30 -10.54
CA SER A 279 2.91 -5.97 -10.66
C SER A 279 2.05 -7.06 -10.05
N LEU A 280 1.01 -6.69 -9.29
CA LEU A 280 0.19 -7.66 -8.56
C LEU A 280 -0.51 -8.67 -9.49
N MET A 281 -0.97 -8.24 -10.67
CA MET A 281 -1.64 -9.14 -11.63
C MET A 281 -0.68 -10.19 -12.21
N VAL A 282 0.59 -9.81 -12.43
CA VAL A 282 1.62 -10.76 -12.89
C VAL A 282 2.05 -11.68 -11.75
N MET A 283 2.21 -11.14 -10.54
CA MET A 283 2.49 -11.95 -9.36
C MET A 283 1.37 -12.96 -9.08
N LEU A 284 0.11 -12.61 -9.33
CA LEU A 284 -1.03 -13.49 -9.11
C LEU A 284 -0.90 -14.83 -9.84
N GLU A 285 -0.37 -14.85 -11.06
CA GLU A 285 -0.15 -16.08 -11.83
C GLU A 285 0.71 -17.11 -11.06
N GLN A 286 1.72 -16.62 -10.35
CA GLN A 286 2.60 -17.46 -9.53
C GLN A 286 2.05 -17.73 -8.14
N TYR A 287 1.41 -16.73 -7.52
CA TYR A 287 1.06 -16.74 -6.09
C TYR A 287 -0.42 -17.01 -5.79
N ALA A 288 -1.26 -17.31 -6.79
CA ALA A 288 -2.65 -17.68 -6.55
C ALA A 288 -2.79 -18.84 -5.53
N PRO A 289 -1.94 -19.90 -5.54
CA PRO A 289 -2.00 -20.95 -4.51
C PRO A 289 -1.78 -20.43 -3.09
N SER A 290 -1.00 -19.39 -2.90
CA SER A 290 -0.79 -18.72 -1.59
C SER A 290 -2.04 -17.97 -1.15
N LEU A 291 -2.64 -17.19 -2.05
CA LEU A 291 -3.88 -16.45 -1.76
C LEU A 291 -5.06 -17.40 -1.47
N LYS A 292 -5.12 -18.57 -2.10
CA LYS A 292 -6.12 -19.59 -1.78
C LYS A 292 -6.03 -20.15 -0.35
N LYS A 293 -4.90 -19.96 0.33
CA LYS A 293 -4.72 -20.31 1.75
C LYS A 293 -5.21 -19.23 2.71
N MET A 294 -5.53 -18.02 2.21
CA MET A 294 -6.09 -16.97 3.06
C MET A 294 -7.46 -17.35 3.57
N LYS A 295 -7.72 -17.05 4.83
CA LYS A 295 -9.03 -17.24 5.44
C LYS A 295 -10.07 -16.32 4.83
N ALA A 296 -9.65 -15.07 4.56
CA ALA A 296 -10.51 -14.08 3.94
C ALA A 296 -9.66 -12.97 3.27
N ILE A 297 -10.15 -12.51 2.12
CA ILE A 297 -9.58 -11.39 1.35
C ILE A 297 -10.71 -10.42 1.04
N GLN A 298 -10.50 -9.15 1.36
CA GLN A 298 -11.39 -8.05 1.02
C GLN A 298 -10.63 -7.00 0.22
N MET A 299 -11.28 -6.44 -0.79
CA MET A 299 -10.83 -5.27 -1.54
C MET A 299 -11.90 -4.20 -1.54
N ASN A 300 -11.50 -2.94 -1.52
CA ASN A 300 -12.42 -1.85 -1.85
C ASN A 300 -11.71 -0.73 -2.62
N VAL A 301 -12.51 0.09 -3.33
CA VAL A 301 -12.02 1.26 -4.08
C VAL A 301 -13.16 2.27 -4.26
N GLY A 302 -12.82 3.57 -4.26
CA GLY A 302 -13.76 4.65 -4.52
C GLY A 302 -14.23 4.68 -5.99
N LEU A 303 -15.50 5.03 -6.22
CA LEU A 303 -16.05 5.18 -7.58
C LEU A 303 -15.43 6.36 -8.35
N GLN A 304 -14.89 7.36 -7.63
CA GLN A 304 -14.17 8.50 -8.21
C GLN A 304 -12.65 8.37 -8.09
N ASP A 305 -12.15 7.20 -7.68
CA ASP A 305 -10.72 6.92 -7.59
C ASP A 305 -10.14 6.63 -8.99
N ALA A 306 -9.01 7.24 -9.31
CA ALA A 306 -8.29 6.97 -10.55
C ALA A 306 -7.81 5.51 -10.68
N LEU A 307 -7.75 4.76 -9.57
CA LEU A 307 -7.37 3.35 -9.52
C LEU A 307 -8.55 2.38 -9.64
N LEU A 308 -9.78 2.90 -9.86
CA LEU A 308 -11.00 2.07 -9.90
C LEU A 308 -10.87 0.93 -10.91
N GLU A 309 -10.54 1.24 -12.16
CA GLU A 309 -10.52 0.22 -13.22
C GLU A 309 -9.44 -0.83 -12.99
N THR A 310 -8.25 -0.44 -12.53
CA THR A 310 -7.19 -1.41 -12.24
C THR A 310 -7.52 -2.32 -11.04
N ASN A 311 -8.29 -1.82 -10.06
CA ASN A 311 -8.79 -2.65 -8.96
C ASN A 311 -9.91 -3.60 -9.42
N ARG A 312 -10.78 -3.18 -10.35
CA ARG A 312 -11.76 -4.08 -11.03
C ARG A 312 -11.07 -5.18 -11.83
N ASP A 313 -10.00 -4.83 -12.54
CA ASP A 313 -9.22 -5.82 -13.28
C ASP A 313 -8.60 -6.86 -12.35
N MET A 314 -8.12 -6.45 -11.18
CA MET A 314 -7.60 -7.37 -10.15
C MET A 314 -8.68 -8.26 -9.56
N ASP A 315 -9.89 -7.74 -9.27
CA ASP A 315 -11.06 -8.51 -8.86
C ASP A 315 -11.38 -9.64 -9.86
N GLN A 316 -11.44 -9.28 -11.15
CA GLN A 316 -11.66 -10.24 -12.21
C GLN A 316 -10.52 -11.26 -12.32
N ALA A 317 -9.26 -10.83 -12.16
CA ALA A 317 -8.10 -11.72 -12.21
C ALA A 317 -8.11 -12.72 -11.05
N LEU A 318 -8.42 -12.28 -9.82
CA LEU A 318 -8.59 -13.15 -8.66
C LEU A 318 -9.71 -14.18 -8.88
N THR A 319 -10.84 -13.72 -9.45
CA THR A 319 -11.97 -14.60 -9.80
C THR A 319 -11.52 -15.67 -10.81
N ARG A 320 -10.85 -15.27 -11.90
CA ARG A 320 -10.31 -16.23 -12.91
C ARG A 320 -9.30 -17.21 -12.31
N ALA A 321 -8.48 -16.74 -11.36
CA ALA A 321 -7.52 -17.58 -10.66
C ALA A 321 -8.17 -18.52 -9.62
N GLY A 322 -9.49 -18.41 -9.37
CA GLY A 322 -10.22 -19.18 -8.36
C GLY A 322 -9.80 -18.85 -6.93
N VAL A 323 -9.44 -17.59 -6.66
CA VAL A 323 -9.15 -17.07 -5.33
C VAL A 323 -10.42 -16.49 -4.75
N THR A 324 -10.88 -17.04 -3.62
CA THR A 324 -12.05 -16.51 -2.90
C THR A 324 -11.74 -15.16 -2.29
N HIS A 325 -12.51 -14.14 -2.64
CA HIS A 325 -12.37 -12.77 -2.16
C HIS A 325 -13.70 -12.02 -2.26
N ASN A 326 -13.77 -10.86 -1.65
CA ASN A 326 -14.85 -9.90 -1.85
C ASN A 326 -14.28 -8.59 -2.39
N PHE A 327 -15.05 -7.93 -3.26
CA PHE A 327 -14.73 -6.63 -3.81
C PHE A 327 -15.92 -5.68 -3.62
N GLU A 328 -15.67 -4.50 -3.09
CA GLU A 328 -16.69 -3.46 -2.88
C GLU A 328 -16.24 -2.13 -3.50
N THR A 329 -17.18 -1.36 -3.99
CA THR A 329 -16.98 0.05 -4.36
C THR A 329 -17.76 0.94 -3.40
N PHE A 330 -17.31 2.19 -3.24
CA PHE A 330 -17.96 3.18 -2.40
C PHE A 330 -17.93 4.56 -3.07
N GLU A 331 -18.86 5.45 -2.69
CA GLU A 331 -18.82 6.83 -3.14
C GLU A 331 -17.64 7.56 -2.51
N GLY A 332 -16.70 8.03 -3.31
CA GLY A 332 -15.50 8.74 -2.88
C GLY A 332 -14.33 8.60 -3.85
N ASP A 333 -13.35 9.47 -3.66
CA ASP A 333 -12.08 9.46 -4.36
C ASP A 333 -11.03 8.62 -3.62
N HIS A 334 -9.76 8.74 -4.05
CA HIS A 334 -8.64 7.97 -3.50
C HIS A 334 -8.43 8.14 -1.99
N ASN A 335 -8.73 9.31 -1.44
CA ASN A 335 -8.37 9.68 -0.06
C ASN A 335 -9.57 10.02 0.82
N GLY A 336 -10.67 10.49 0.22
CA GLY A 336 -11.74 11.18 0.96
C GLY A 336 -12.47 10.34 2.01
N GLN A 337 -12.46 9.03 1.88
CA GLN A 337 -13.22 8.12 2.75
C GLN A 337 -12.36 7.11 3.51
N VAL A 338 -11.02 7.28 3.54
CA VAL A 338 -10.11 6.29 4.17
C VAL A 338 -10.46 6.06 5.63
N GLY A 339 -10.55 7.09 6.44
CA GLY A 339 -10.89 6.97 7.87
C GLY A 339 -12.28 6.36 8.10
N LEU A 340 -13.29 6.78 7.31
CA LEU A 340 -14.64 6.22 7.41
C LEU A 340 -14.69 4.74 7.01
N ASN A 341 -14.00 4.35 5.93
CA ASN A 341 -13.91 2.95 5.53
C ASN A 341 -13.14 2.12 6.57
N PHE A 342 -12.09 2.69 7.16
CA PHE A 342 -11.34 2.01 8.21
C PHE A 342 -12.25 1.72 9.42
N GLU A 343 -12.99 2.70 9.91
CA GLU A 343 -13.98 2.56 10.97
C GLU A 343 -15.10 1.57 10.60
N THR A 344 -15.83 1.84 9.53
CA THR A 344 -17.10 1.15 9.26
C THR A 344 -16.99 -0.17 8.51
N LYS A 345 -15.83 -0.45 7.91
CA LYS A 345 -15.60 -1.64 7.08
C LYS A 345 -14.42 -2.49 7.58
N VAL A 346 -13.23 -1.87 7.73
CA VAL A 346 -11.99 -2.60 8.04
C VAL A 346 -12.02 -3.18 9.44
N LEU A 347 -12.32 -2.39 10.46
CA LEU A 347 -12.34 -2.86 11.85
C LEU A 347 -13.39 -3.95 12.10
N PRO A 348 -14.66 -3.81 11.65
CA PRO A 348 -15.65 -4.89 11.73
C PRO A 348 -15.23 -6.15 10.96
N TYR A 349 -14.61 -5.99 9.79
CA TYR A 349 -14.14 -7.13 9.00
C TYR A 349 -13.12 -7.97 9.76
N PHE A 350 -12.06 -7.37 10.31
CA PHE A 350 -11.07 -8.11 11.10
C PHE A 350 -11.68 -8.70 12.37
N SER A 351 -12.60 -8.03 13.02
CA SER A 351 -13.33 -8.54 14.19
C SER A 351 -14.10 -9.81 13.91
N ASN A 352 -14.60 -9.97 12.69
CA ASN A 352 -15.36 -11.14 12.26
C ASN A 352 -14.45 -12.25 11.72
N GLN A 353 -13.31 -11.91 11.15
CA GLN A 353 -12.45 -12.86 10.45
C GLN A 353 -11.30 -13.41 11.30
N LEU A 354 -10.73 -12.64 12.21
CA LEU A 354 -9.59 -13.09 13.01
C LEU A 354 -10.03 -14.10 14.10
N ALA A 355 -9.08 -14.92 14.55
CA ALA A 355 -9.26 -15.75 15.72
C ALA A 355 -8.94 -14.96 16.98
N PHE A 356 -9.86 -15.01 17.96
CA PHE A 356 -9.74 -14.37 19.27
C PHE A 356 -9.55 -15.41 20.38
N GLN A 357 -8.96 -15.01 21.51
CA GLN A 357 -8.82 -15.88 22.68
C GLN A 357 -10.22 -16.30 23.18
N GLY A 358 -10.43 -17.58 23.40
CA GLY A 358 -11.71 -18.12 23.85
C GLY A 358 -12.62 -18.68 22.76
N ASN A 359 -12.36 -18.40 21.48
CA ASN A 359 -13.06 -19.01 20.36
C ASN A 359 -12.48 -20.42 20.05
N LYS A 360 -12.46 -21.32 21.02
CA LYS A 360 -12.30 -22.76 20.70
C LYS A 360 -13.62 -23.22 20.06
N LYS A 361 -13.58 -23.54 18.76
CA LYS A 361 -14.60 -24.38 18.14
C LYS A 361 -14.43 -25.81 18.60
#